data_d608245dde412fca54f6c8c8a4bac454
#
_entry.id   d608245dde412fca54f6c8c8a4bac454
#
_cell.length_a   1.000
_cell.length_b   1.000
_cell.length_c   1.000
_cell.angle_alpha   90.00
_cell.angle_beta   90.00
_cell.angle_gamma   90.00
#
_symmetry.space_group_name_H-M   'P 1'
#
loop_
_entity.id
_entity.type
_entity.pdbx_description
1 polymer ?
#
loop_
_entity_poly.entity_id
_entity_poly.type
_entity_poly.pdbx_seq_one_letter_code
_entity_poly.pdbx_strand_id
1 'polypeptide(L)'
;MWKTELKNKLSCVPEEKKELAPLSTIGVGGRSAFFIEPSDLKDVSLVLKVRSLENFPLFILGGGSNVVFADGLLDGVVLSTRRLAGFKWDTADDRVVLEAEAGCLLPGLVADSVRKSLAGSEFAVGIPGTLGGAVAGNAGAGGHSIGDLIEEVTTVENCGNIRVWKRGEFAYSYRKFSLASPDRFLAGCKMSFQKASRAEIEQNIGAFRQKRIAQPHGAKSAGCTFKNPPGDSAGRLLDSSGCKGLRVGGAVVSDIHANFIVNTGNATGADVFELMLSCRDIVFRKAGVNLEPEIKFMGFCNSFFV
;
A
#
# COMPACT_ATOMS: atom_id res chain seq x y z
N MET A 1 1.22 23.81 18.33
CA MET A 1 2.65 23.80 18.64
C MET A 1 3.45 22.93 17.67
N TRP A 2 3.06 21.70 17.41
CA TRP A 2 3.81 20.73 16.58
C TRP A 2 4.14 21.21 15.14
N LYS A 3 3.23 21.97 14.46
CA LYS A 3 3.50 22.48 13.09
C LYS A 3 4.71 23.42 13.06
N THR A 4 4.81 24.32 14.04
CA THR A 4 5.96 25.25 14.14
C THR A 4 7.24 24.49 14.47
N GLU A 5 7.17 23.52 15.36
CA GLU A 5 8.32 22.70 15.72
C GLU A 5 8.84 21.92 14.51
N LEU A 6 7.97 21.23 13.76
CA LEU A 6 8.35 20.49 12.57
C LEU A 6 8.91 21.42 11.49
N LYS A 7 8.27 22.59 11.23
CA LYS A 7 8.81 23.55 10.26
C LYS A 7 10.23 24.03 10.57
N ASN A 8 10.56 24.20 11.85
CA ASN A 8 11.86 24.73 12.25
C ASN A 8 12.97 23.68 12.32
N LYS A 9 12.62 22.40 12.49
CA LYS A 9 13.61 21.33 12.75
C LYS A 9 13.79 20.32 11.62
N LEU A 10 12.81 20.20 10.71
CA LEU A 10 12.93 19.31 9.56
C LEU A 10 13.97 19.84 8.57
N SER A 11 14.71 18.94 7.94
CA SER A 11 15.61 19.25 6.84
C SER A 11 14.87 19.52 5.52
N CYS A 12 13.69 18.90 5.35
CA CYS A 12 12.81 19.15 4.22
C CYS A 12 11.77 20.24 4.55
N VAL A 13 11.28 20.93 3.53
CA VAL A 13 10.23 21.95 3.66
C VAL A 13 8.85 21.29 3.61
N PRO A 14 8.05 21.31 4.70
CA PRO A 14 6.69 20.82 4.67
C PRO A 14 5.78 21.67 3.78
N GLU A 15 4.85 21.01 3.07
CA GLU A 15 3.83 21.70 2.28
C GLU A 15 2.49 21.75 3.05
N GLU A 16 1.84 22.92 3.08
CA GLU A 16 0.48 23.03 3.61
C GLU A 16 -0.54 22.96 2.48
N LYS A 17 -1.71 22.40 2.79
CA LYS A 17 -2.84 22.26 1.84
C LYS A 17 -2.46 21.56 0.54
N LYS A 18 -1.54 20.58 0.60
CA LYS A 18 -1.14 19.76 -0.54
C LYS A 18 -2.32 18.97 -1.08
N GLU A 19 -2.58 19.05 -2.39
CA GLU A 19 -3.58 18.23 -3.09
C GLU A 19 -3.21 16.75 -2.98
N LEU A 20 -4.18 15.91 -2.54
CA LEU A 20 -3.97 14.48 -2.32
C LEU A 20 -4.44 13.62 -3.48
N ALA A 21 -5.46 14.03 -4.22
CA ALA A 21 -5.98 13.28 -5.37
C ALA A 21 -4.90 12.85 -6.37
N PRO A 22 -3.93 13.71 -6.78
CA PRO A 22 -2.85 13.31 -7.70
C PRO A 22 -1.85 12.32 -7.10
N LEU A 23 -1.88 12.11 -5.78
CA LEU A 23 -0.97 11.22 -5.06
C LEU A 23 -1.53 9.80 -4.91
N SER A 24 -2.75 9.55 -5.40
CA SER A 24 -3.38 8.23 -5.44
C SER A 24 -3.71 7.77 -6.85
N THR A 25 -3.69 6.46 -7.09
CA THR A 25 -3.99 5.89 -8.42
C THR A 25 -5.47 5.99 -8.80
N ILE A 26 -6.36 6.10 -7.81
CA ILE A 26 -7.79 6.32 -8.06
C ILE A 26 -8.10 7.79 -8.35
N GLY A 27 -7.23 8.71 -7.95
CA GLY A 27 -7.34 10.12 -8.28
C GLY A 27 -8.48 10.84 -7.57
N VAL A 28 -8.77 10.49 -6.29
CA VAL A 28 -9.77 11.16 -5.45
C VAL A 28 -9.16 11.66 -4.14
N GLY A 29 -9.81 12.63 -3.52
CA GLY A 29 -9.45 13.17 -2.20
C GLY A 29 -9.20 14.67 -2.20
N GLY A 30 -9.26 15.26 -1.02
CA GLY A 30 -9.06 16.69 -0.79
C GLY A 30 -7.58 17.06 -0.60
N ARG A 31 -7.28 17.81 0.45
CA ARG A 31 -5.94 18.37 0.75
C ARG A 31 -5.42 17.88 2.09
N SER A 32 -4.11 17.67 2.24
CA SER A 32 -3.51 17.48 3.56
C SER A 32 -3.30 18.82 4.25
N ALA A 33 -3.58 18.90 5.56
CA ALA A 33 -3.23 20.07 6.34
C ALA A 33 -1.71 20.29 6.39
N PHE A 34 -0.94 19.20 6.44
CA PHE A 34 0.52 19.23 6.51
C PHE A 34 1.11 18.02 5.80
N PHE A 35 1.88 18.24 4.74
CA PHE A 35 2.52 17.18 3.94
C PHE A 35 4.03 17.24 4.12
N ILE A 36 4.63 16.11 4.44
CA ILE A 36 6.08 15.98 4.65
C ILE A 36 6.61 14.88 3.74
N GLU A 37 7.67 15.17 3.02
CA GLU A 37 8.37 14.22 2.14
C GLU A 37 9.85 14.16 2.50
N PRO A 38 10.21 13.39 3.56
CA PRO A 38 11.58 13.30 4.08
C PRO A 38 12.49 12.57 3.08
N SER A 39 13.75 12.99 3.03
CA SER A 39 14.81 12.31 2.27
C SER A 39 15.73 11.47 3.15
N ASP A 40 15.55 11.52 4.47
CA ASP A 40 16.31 10.71 5.42
C ASP A 40 15.46 10.29 6.63
N LEU A 41 15.97 9.34 7.42
CA LEU A 41 15.27 8.82 8.59
C LEU A 41 15.34 9.75 9.81
N LYS A 42 16.18 10.79 9.80
CA LYS A 42 16.24 11.76 10.90
C LYS A 42 14.97 12.58 10.94
N ASP A 43 14.49 13.03 9.77
CA ASP A 43 13.22 13.74 9.66
C ASP A 43 12.04 12.84 10.05
N VAL A 44 12.04 11.57 9.63
CA VAL A 44 11.02 10.60 10.06
C VAL A 44 11.01 10.42 11.58
N SER A 45 12.20 10.24 12.17
CA SER A 45 12.36 10.11 13.63
C SER A 45 11.84 11.34 14.37
N LEU A 46 12.11 12.54 13.85
CA LEU A 46 11.61 13.78 14.41
C LEU A 46 10.07 13.85 14.36
N VAL A 47 9.46 13.51 13.21
CA VAL A 47 7.99 13.51 13.06
C VAL A 47 7.32 12.57 14.06
N LEU A 48 7.84 11.32 14.18
CA LEU A 48 7.28 10.34 15.11
C LEU A 48 7.46 10.75 16.56
N LYS A 49 8.63 11.29 16.93
CA LYS A 49 8.89 11.80 18.27
C LYS A 49 7.95 12.96 18.65
N VAL A 50 7.77 13.93 17.75
CA VAL A 50 6.85 15.06 18.00
C VAL A 50 5.41 14.56 18.07
N ARG A 51 5.01 13.60 17.21
CA ARG A 51 3.69 12.97 17.27
C ARG A 51 3.43 12.30 18.63
N SER A 52 4.41 11.59 19.19
CA SER A 52 4.25 10.93 20.49
C SER A 52 4.00 11.90 21.65
N LEU A 53 4.45 13.14 21.52
CA LEU A 53 4.29 14.18 22.52
C LEU A 53 2.99 15.01 22.34
N GLU A 54 2.60 15.29 21.10
CA GLU A 54 1.49 16.20 20.78
C GLU A 54 0.27 15.51 20.13
N ASN A 55 0.31 14.19 19.93
CA ASN A 55 -0.79 13.31 19.52
C ASN A 55 -1.61 13.81 18.32
N PHE A 56 -0.98 14.20 17.22
CA PHE A 56 -1.66 14.55 15.97
C PHE A 56 -1.87 13.31 15.06
N PRO A 57 -2.90 13.32 14.21
CA PRO A 57 -3.11 12.27 13.22
C PRO A 57 -1.93 12.16 12.25
N LEU A 58 -1.45 10.95 12.00
CA LEU A 58 -0.36 10.67 11.06
C LEU A 58 -0.80 9.62 10.04
N PHE A 59 -0.66 9.96 8.77
CA PHE A 59 -0.97 9.11 7.62
C PHE A 59 0.30 8.85 6.82
N ILE A 60 0.72 7.59 6.75
CA ILE A 60 1.92 7.20 5.98
C ILE A 60 1.48 6.89 4.55
N LEU A 61 2.08 7.58 3.58
CA LEU A 61 1.77 7.46 2.17
C LEU A 61 2.97 6.87 1.40
N GLY A 62 2.75 5.69 0.82
CA GLY A 62 3.65 5.09 -0.18
C GLY A 62 3.32 5.58 -1.60
N GLY A 63 3.15 4.63 -2.53
CA GLY A 63 2.79 4.92 -3.93
C GLY A 63 1.35 5.34 -4.17
N GLY A 64 0.48 5.33 -3.15
CA GLY A 64 -0.94 5.72 -3.30
C GLY A 64 -1.81 4.73 -4.09
N SER A 65 -1.35 3.51 -4.28
CA SER A 65 -2.04 2.50 -5.11
C SER A 65 -3.11 1.69 -4.39
N ASN A 66 -3.22 1.84 -3.06
CA ASN A 66 -4.22 1.16 -2.22
C ASN A 66 -4.86 2.13 -1.22
N VAL A 67 -5.06 3.39 -1.62
CA VAL A 67 -5.52 4.46 -0.73
C VAL A 67 -6.65 5.24 -1.39
N VAL A 68 -7.66 5.57 -0.61
CA VAL A 68 -8.70 6.55 -0.90
C VAL A 68 -8.64 7.64 0.17
N PHE A 69 -8.44 8.89 -0.23
CA PHE A 69 -8.45 10.02 0.69
C PHE A 69 -9.87 10.59 0.83
N ALA A 70 -10.20 11.03 2.04
CA ALA A 70 -11.41 11.81 2.28
C ALA A 70 -11.35 13.16 1.54
N ASP A 71 -12.52 13.69 1.22
CA ASP A 71 -12.66 15.01 0.63
C ASP A 71 -12.42 16.11 1.68
N GLY A 72 -12.15 17.33 1.21
CA GLY A 72 -11.88 18.46 2.09
C GLY A 72 -10.44 18.49 2.64
N LEU A 73 -10.28 18.98 3.89
CA LEU A 73 -8.98 19.08 4.53
C LEU A 73 -8.74 17.89 5.47
N LEU A 74 -7.77 17.07 5.14
CA LEU A 74 -7.28 16.00 6.00
C LEU A 74 -6.41 16.61 7.11
N ASP A 75 -6.96 16.70 8.32
CA ASP A 75 -6.23 17.22 9.48
C ASP A 75 -5.14 16.23 9.93
N GLY A 76 -3.98 16.77 10.31
CA GLY A 76 -2.79 15.99 10.69
C GLY A 76 -1.67 16.06 9.66
N VAL A 77 -0.79 15.08 9.71
CA VAL A 77 0.39 14.97 8.84
C VAL A 77 0.22 13.82 7.87
N VAL A 78 0.44 14.08 6.57
CA VAL A 78 0.70 13.04 5.57
C VAL A 78 2.22 12.94 5.38
N LEU A 79 2.79 11.80 5.75
CA LEU A 79 4.22 11.51 5.64
C LEU A 79 4.46 10.61 4.43
N SER A 80 5.06 11.17 3.37
CA SER A 80 5.35 10.46 2.12
C SER A 80 6.67 9.70 2.22
N THR A 81 6.70 8.46 1.72
CA THR A 81 7.93 7.66 1.64
C THR A 81 8.72 7.89 0.35
N ARG A 82 8.20 8.65 -0.62
CA ARG A 82 8.71 8.70 -2.01
C ARG A 82 10.20 9.02 -2.14
N ARG A 83 10.74 9.87 -1.28
CA ARG A 83 12.16 10.27 -1.33
C ARG A 83 13.10 9.31 -0.59
N LEU A 84 12.56 8.39 0.20
CA LEU A 84 13.31 7.30 0.83
C LEU A 84 13.37 6.13 -0.16
N ALA A 85 14.17 6.25 -1.22
CA ALA A 85 14.15 5.34 -2.37
C ALA A 85 15.54 4.78 -2.72
N GLY A 86 16.48 4.81 -1.79
CA GLY A 86 17.77 4.18 -1.91
C GLY A 86 17.67 2.66 -1.88
N PHE A 87 18.45 1.98 -2.72
CA PHE A 87 18.60 0.52 -2.65
C PHE A 87 19.98 0.07 -3.12
N LYS A 88 20.40 -1.08 -2.65
CA LYS A 88 21.64 -1.74 -3.09
C LYS A 88 21.49 -3.24 -3.09
N TRP A 89 22.21 -3.88 -4.01
CA TRP A 89 22.36 -5.33 -4.05
C TRP A 89 23.72 -5.73 -3.47
N ASP A 90 23.70 -6.81 -2.71
CA ASP A 90 24.91 -7.40 -2.15
C ASP A 90 24.89 -8.92 -2.33
N THR A 91 26.04 -9.56 -2.37
CA THR A 91 26.14 -11.01 -2.45
C THR A 91 26.61 -11.51 -1.11
N ALA A 92 25.78 -12.31 -0.45
CA ALA A 92 26.09 -12.96 0.81
C ALA A 92 26.05 -14.47 0.60
N ASP A 93 27.22 -15.12 0.61
CA ASP A 93 27.39 -16.53 0.32
C ASP A 93 26.76 -16.91 -1.04
N ASP A 94 25.85 -17.86 -1.04
CA ASP A 94 25.14 -18.34 -2.24
C ASP A 94 23.86 -17.53 -2.58
N ARG A 95 23.54 -16.49 -1.80
CA ARG A 95 22.33 -15.67 -1.97
C ARG A 95 22.68 -14.27 -2.39
N VAL A 96 21.73 -13.63 -3.07
CA VAL A 96 21.80 -12.21 -3.38
C VAL A 96 20.78 -11.47 -2.51
N VAL A 97 21.25 -10.48 -1.78
CA VAL A 97 20.45 -9.71 -0.85
C VAL A 97 20.20 -8.32 -1.43
N LEU A 98 18.94 -7.91 -1.45
CA LEU A 98 18.53 -6.54 -1.72
C LEU A 98 18.25 -5.83 -0.40
N GLU A 99 18.97 -4.76 -0.12
CA GLU A 99 18.62 -3.80 0.91
C GLU A 99 17.95 -2.60 0.23
N ALA A 100 16.71 -2.29 0.62
CA ALA A 100 15.94 -1.24 -0.05
C ALA A 100 15.06 -0.47 0.94
N GLU A 101 14.95 0.85 0.71
CA GLU A 101 14.12 1.76 1.47
C GLU A 101 12.65 1.68 1.07
N ALA A 102 11.76 2.10 1.96
CA ALA A 102 10.31 1.96 1.83
C ALA A 102 9.70 2.68 0.61
N GLY A 103 10.32 3.74 0.13
CA GLY A 103 9.87 4.51 -1.03
C GLY A 103 10.27 3.94 -2.38
N CYS A 104 11.15 2.93 -2.43
CA CYS A 104 11.51 2.26 -3.68
C CYS A 104 10.26 1.76 -4.39
N LEU A 105 10.15 2.04 -5.68
CA LEU A 105 9.04 1.53 -6.49
C LEU A 105 9.15 0.01 -6.66
N LEU A 106 8.14 -0.72 -6.19
CA LEU A 106 8.13 -2.18 -6.26
C LEU A 106 8.30 -2.71 -7.70
N PRO A 107 7.61 -2.16 -8.74
CA PRO A 107 7.82 -2.59 -10.12
C PRO A 107 9.28 -2.44 -10.59
N GLY A 108 9.96 -1.38 -10.14
CA GLY A 108 11.37 -1.14 -10.46
C GLY A 108 12.29 -2.18 -9.84
N LEU A 109 12.09 -2.53 -8.57
CA LEU A 109 12.86 -3.55 -7.87
C LEU A 109 12.65 -4.94 -8.50
N VAL A 110 11.40 -5.28 -8.87
CA VAL A 110 11.07 -6.53 -9.56
C VAL A 110 11.74 -6.59 -10.94
N ALA A 111 11.68 -5.52 -11.72
CA ALA A 111 12.35 -5.47 -13.03
C ALA A 111 13.88 -5.60 -12.90
N ASP A 112 14.46 -5.05 -11.84
CA ASP A 112 15.90 -5.14 -11.59
C ASP A 112 16.33 -6.55 -11.17
N SER A 113 15.54 -7.23 -10.29
CA SER A 113 15.81 -8.64 -9.93
C SER A 113 15.77 -9.56 -11.17
N VAL A 114 14.80 -9.37 -12.06
CA VAL A 114 14.68 -10.12 -13.31
C VAL A 114 15.91 -9.90 -14.22
N ARG A 115 16.36 -8.64 -14.37
CA ARG A 115 17.57 -8.33 -15.15
C ARG A 115 18.82 -9.00 -14.62
N LYS A 116 18.87 -9.21 -13.31
CA LYS A 116 19.97 -9.87 -12.60
C LYS A 116 19.83 -11.40 -12.54
N SER A 117 18.81 -11.96 -13.17
CA SER A 117 18.50 -13.41 -13.13
C SER A 117 18.28 -13.91 -11.69
N LEU A 118 17.50 -13.15 -10.91
CA LEU A 118 17.16 -13.43 -9.53
C LEU A 118 15.68 -13.77 -9.42
N ALA A 119 15.39 -14.98 -8.95
CA ALA A 119 14.05 -15.50 -8.71
C ALA A 119 13.55 -15.16 -7.31
N GLY A 120 12.21 -15.16 -7.15
CA GLY A 120 11.49 -14.99 -5.90
C GLY A 120 10.49 -13.84 -5.91
N SER A 121 10.66 -12.83 -6.78
CA SER A 121 9.75 -11.67 -6.85
C SER A 121 8.76 -11.70 -8.02
N GLU A 122 8.69 -12.79 -8.81
CA GLU A 122 7.86 -12.90 -10.03
C GLU A 122 6.37 -12.69 -9.75
N PHE A 123 5.90 -13.12 -8.58
CA PHE A 123 4.51 -12.88 -8.14
C PHE A 123 4.15 -11.40 -8.05
N ALA A 124 5.14 -10.53 -7.84
CA ALA A 124 4.95 -9.10 -7.67
C ALA A 124 4.92 -8.32 -9.01
N VAL A 125 5.11 -9.00 -10.15
CA VAL A 125 4.98 -8.38 -11.47
C VAL A 125 3.60 -7.76 -11.63
N GLY A 126 3.56 -6.46 -11.95
CA GLY A 126 2.33 -5.68 -12.11
C GLY A 126 1.65 -5.26 -10.81
N ILE A 127 2.24 -5.50 -9.63
CA ILE A 127 1.78 -4.88 -8.39
C ILE A 127 2.32 -3.45 -8.34
N PRO A 128 1.44 -2.42 -8.32
CA PRO A 128 1.88 -1.02 -8.24
C PRO A 128 2.25 -0.64 -6.80
N GLY A 129 2.92 0.50 -6.65
CA GLY A 129 3.21 1.10 -5.35
C GLY A 129 4.67 0.97 -4.94
N THR A 130 4.93 1.19 -3.65
CA THR A 130 6.27 1.18 -3.07
C THR A 130 6.52 -0.07 -2.22
N LEU A 131 7.78 -0.36 -1.98
CA LEU A 131 8.21 -1.47 -1.13
C LEU A 131 7.57 -1.41 0.27
N GLY A 132 7.61 -0.25 0.93
CA GLY A 132 7.01 -0.07 2.25
C GLY A 132 5.50 -0.36 2.27
N GLY A 133 4.77 0.08 1.23
CA GLY A 133 3.36 -0.25 1.06
C GLY A 133 3.12 -1.75 0.82
N ALA A 134 3.97 -2.39 0.02
CA ALA A 134 3.92 -3.83 -0.24
C ALA A 134 4.20 -4.65 1.03
N VAL A 135 5.18 -4.25 1.83
CA VAL A 135 5.50 -4.89 3.13
C VAL A 135 4.33 -4.69 4.10
N ALA A 136 3.83 -3.47 4.26
CA ALA A 136 2.72 -3.16 5.19
C ALA A 136 1.46 -3.98 4.91
N GLY A 137 1.12 -4.19 3.64
CA GLY A 137 0.00 -4.99 3.21
C GLY A 137 0.32 -6.46 2.96
N ASN A 138 1.56 -6.91 3.20
CA ASN A 138 2.06 -8.20 2.78
C ASN A 138 1.58 -8.56 1.37
N ALA A 139 1.94 -7.71 0.40
CA ALA A 139 1.49 -7.86 -0.99
C ALA A 139 1.89 -9.22 -1.55
N GLY A 140 0.96 -9.87 -2.24
CA GLY A 140 1.22 -11.21 -2.76
C GLY A 140 0.22 -11.64 -3.82
N ALA A 141 0.55 -12.69 -4.54
CA ALA A 141 -0.27 -13.36 -5.53
C ALA A 141 0.11 -14.83 -5.66
N GLY A 142 -0.89 -15.69 -5.94
CA GLY A 142 -0.65 -17.10 -6.25
C GLY A 142 0.02 -17.91 -5.15
N GLY A 143 -0.21 -17.58 -3.89
CA GLY A 143 0.37 -18.27 -2.73
C GLY A 143 1.73 -17.70 -2.27
N HIS A 144 2.31 -16.74 -2.98
CA HIS A 144 3.56 -16.06 -2.62
C HIS A 144 3.30 -14.62 -2.13
N SER A 145 4.13 -14.12 -1.28
CA SER A 145 4.02 -12.77 -0.72
C SER A 145 5.39 -12.14 -0.50
N ILE A 146 5.41 -10.82 -0.34
CA ILE A 146 6.67 -10.09 -0.07
C ILE A 146 7.33 -10.56 1.25
N GLY A 147 6.52 -10.96 2.24
CA GLY A 147 7.00 -11.49 3.50
C GLY A 147 7.88 -12.74 3.37
N ASP A 148 7.69 -13.53 2.30
CA ASP A 148 8.48 -14.74 2.05
C ASP A 148 9.95 -14.43 1.75
N LEU A 149 10.22 -13.22 1.20
CA LEU A 149 11.56 -12.76 0.81
C LEU A 149 12.30 -12.02 1.94
N ILE A 150 11.56 -11.50 2.93
CA ILE A 150 12.13 -10.58 3.93
C ILE A 150 12.99 -11.31 4.94
N GLU A 151 14.23 -10.86 5.13
CA GLU A 151 15.17 -11.29 6.15
C GLU A 151 15.23 -10.32 7.33
N GLU A 152 15.23 -9.02 7.04
CA GLU A 152 15.26 -7.96 8.05
C GLU A 152 14.29 -6.84 7.67
N VAL A 153 13.72 -6.19 8.67
CA VAL A 153 12.89 -4.98 8.52
C VAL A 153 13.45 -3.87 9.39
N THR A 154 13.66 -2.71 8.80
CA THR A 154 14.01 -1.49 9.53
C THR A 154 12.76 -0.68 9.79
N THR A 155 12.52 -0.31 11.04
CA THR A 155 11.44 0.57 11.47
C THR A 155 11.96 1.81 12.19
N VAL A 156 11.17 2.88 12.16
CA VAL A 156 11.30 3.98 13.10
C VAL A 156 10.12 3.87 14.07
N GLU A 157 10.42 3.74 15.35
CA GLU A 157 9.43 3.58 16.41
C GLU A 157 8.82 4.94 16.81
N ASN A 158 7.69 4.93 17.50
CA ASN A 158 6.98 6.15 17.92
C ASN A 158 7.82 7.12 18.77
N CYS A 159 8.84 6.63 19.47
CA CYS A 159 9.82 7.47 20.20
C CYS A 159 10.90 8.08 19.30
N GLY A 160 10.90 7.78 17.99
CA GLY A 160 11.91 8.22 17.02
C GLY A 160 13.14 7.30 16.91
N ASN A 161 13.21 6.22 17.68
CA ASN A 161 14.32 5.27 17.60
C ASN A 161 14.22 4.38 16.36
N ILE A 162 15.35 4.11 15.73
CA ILE A 162 15.45 3.15 14.63
C ILE A 162 15.69 1.76 15.22
N ARG A 163 14.92 0.78 14.75
CA ARG A 163 15.06 -0.63 15.11
C ARG A 163 15.13 -1.51 13.88
N VAL A 164 16.02 -2.50 13.91
CA VAL A 164 16.10 -3.58 12.92
C VAL A 164 15.51 -4.84 13.54
N TRP A 165 14.58 -5.44 12.85
CA TRP A 165 13.89 -6.69 13.20
C TRP A 165 14.38 -7.78 12.28
N LYS A 166 14.84 -8.90 12.85
CA LYS A 166 15.31 -10.07 12.10
C LYS A 166 14.15 -11.04 11.81
N ARG A 167 14.35 -11.89 10.82
CA ARG A 167 13.43 -13.00 10.57
C ARG A 167 13.21 -13.81 11.84
N GLY A 168 11.92 -14.08 12.18
CA GLY A 168 11.54 -14.68 13.47
C GLY A 168 11.06 -13.67 14.53
N GLU A 169 11.42 -12.38 14.43
CA GLU A 169 10.91 -11.32 15.32
C GLU A 169 9.64 -10.64 14.78
N PHE A 170 9.20 -10.99 13.57
CA PHE A 170 7.96 -10.51 12.95
C PHE A 170 7.19 -11.67 12.32
N ALA A 171 5.87 -11.47 12.21
CA ALA A 171 4.97 -12.42 11.58
C ALA A 171 4.23 -11.75 10.40
N TYR A 172 3.86 -12.56 9.41
CA TYR A 172 3.04 -12.13 8.29
C TYR A 172 2.04 -13.21 7.90
N SER A 173 0.93 -12.79 7.34
CA SER A 173 -0.11 -13.66 6.81
C SER A 173 -0.82 -12.94 5.67
N TYR A 174 -1.88 -13.53 5.12
CA TYR A 174 -2.64 -12.92 4.04
C TYR A 174 -3.08 -11.49 4.40
N ARG A 175 -2.55 -10.49 3.68
CA ARG A 175 -2.81 -9.05 3.86
C ARG A 175 -2.54 -8.52 5.28
N LYS A 176 -1.62 -9.15 5.99
CA LYS A 176 -1.21 -8.71 7.34
C LYS A 176 0.30 -8.81 7.50
N PHE A 177 0.87 -7.79 8.16
CA PHE A 177 2.27 -7.76 8.55
C PHE A 177 2.36 -7.18 9.98
N SER A 178 2.96 -7.92 10.92
CA SER A 178 2.89 -7.59 12.34
C SER A 178 3.55 -6.28 12.74
N LEU A 179 4.51 -5.80 11.94
CA LEU A 179 5.19 -4.51 12.16
C LEU A 179 4.46 -3.32 11.52
N ALA A 180 3.43 -3.56 10.68
CA ALA A 180 2.59 -2.51 10.13
C ALA A 180 1.61 -2.02 11.21
N SER A 181 1.97 -0.95 11.90
CA SER A 181 1.27 -0.38 13.05
C SER A 181 1.24 1.14 12.92
N PRO A 182 0.22 1.84 13.45
CA PRO A 182 0.20 3.30 13.51
C PRO A 182 1.38 3.91 14.26
N ASP A 183 2.01 3.14 15.16
CA ASP A 183 3.11 3.58 16.01
C ASP A 183 4.49 3.27 15.43
N ARG A 184 4.55 2.79 14.18
CA ARG A 184 5.78 2.46 13.49
C ARG A 184 5.77 2.95 12.05
N PHE A 185 6.89 3.47 11.63
CA PHE A 185 7.16 3.73 10.23
C PHE A 185 8.06 2.63 9.67
N LEU A 186 7.59 1.90 8.66
CA LEU A 186 8.41 0.93 7.93
C LEU A 186 9.39 1.70 7.05
N ALA A 187 10.67 1.69 7.41
CA ALA A 187 11.71 2.47 6.76
C ALA A 187 12.33 1.75 5.55
N GLY A 188 12.39 0.42 5.60
CA GLY A 188 12.95 -0.41 4.55
C GLY A 188 13.07 -1.87 4.99
N CYS A 189 13.62 -2.70 4.13
CA CYS A 189 13.88 -4.11 4.45
C CYS A 189 15.07 -4.67 3.67
N LYS A 190 15.60 -5.79 4.15
CA LYS A 190 16.48 -6.69 3.39
C LYS A 190 15.69 -7.89 2.91
N MET A 191 15.84 -8.22 1.65
CA MET A 191 15.19 -9.34 1.00
C MET A 191 16.21 -10.27 0.36
N SER A 192 16.00 -11.58 0.45
CA SER A 192 16.88 -12.60 -0.08
C SER A 192 16.31 -13.18 -1.37
N PHE A 193 17.19 -13.36 -2.37
CA PHE A 193 16.88 -13.88 -3.69
C PHE A 193 17.79 -15.03 -4.04
N GLN A 194 17.32 -15.91 -4.92
CA GLN A 194 18.10 -17.03 -5.47
C GLN A 194 18.41 -16.80 -6.95
N LYS A 195 19.59 -17.21 -7.40
CA LYS A 195 19.92 -17.23 -8.82
C LYS A 195 19.06 -18.29 -9.53
N ALA A 196 18.49 -17.96 -10.67
CA ALA A 196 17.72 -18.88 -11.50
C ALA A 196 17.98 -18.62 -12.99
N SER A 197 17.59 -19.56 -13.84
CA SER A 197 17.69 -19.32 -15.27
C SER A 197 16.68 -18.25 -15.72
N ARG A 198 17.07 -17.46 -16.71
CA ARG A 198 16.17 -16.44 -17.27
C ARG A 198 14.89 -17.06 -17.82
N ALA A 199 14.97 -18.24 -18.42
CA ALA A 199 13.81 -18.95 -18.97
C ALA A 199 12.79 -19.31 -17.87
N GLU A 200 13.25 -19.79 -16.73
CA GLU A 200 12.41 -20.11 -15.57
C GLU A 200 11.71 -18.85 -15.03
N ILE A 201 12.46 -17.77 -14.84
CA ILE A 201 11.91 -16.49 -14.36
C ILE A 201 10.85 -15.95 -15.33
N GLU A 202 11.12 -15.96 -16.63
CA GLU A 202 10.17 -15.49 -17.67
C GLU A 202 8.91 -16.35 -17.72
N GLN A 203 9.03 -17.68 -17.56
CA GLN A 203 7.89 -18.60 -17.47
C GLN A 203 7.01 -18.27 -16.27
N ASN A 204 7.60 -18.07 -15.09
CA ASN A 204 6.88 -17.71 -13.86
C ASN A 204 6.18 -16.35 -14.02
N ILE A 205 6.85 -15.35 -14.57
CA ILE A 205 6.28 -14.05 -14.89
C ILE A 205 5.06 -14.17 -15.81
N GLY A 206 5.18 -15.00 -16.85
CA GLY A 206 4.10 -15.28 -17.79
C GLY A 206 2.85 -15.80 -17.08
N ALA A 207 3.01 -16.76 -16.16
CA ALA A 207 1.92 -17.33 -15.38
C ALA A 207 1.24 -16.30 -14.47
N PHE A 208 2.00 -15.40 -13.82
CA PHE A 208 1.43 -14.33 -12.99
C PHE A 208 0.74 -13.24 -13.82
N ARG A 209 1.29 -12.89 -15.00
CA ARG A 209 0.66 -11.94 -15.93
C ARG A 209 -0.71 -12.43 -16.41
N GLN A 210 -0.82 -13.70 -16.77
CA GLN A 210 -2.09 -14.29 -17.21
C GLN A 210 -3.20 -14.13 -16.16
N LYS A 211 -2.91 -14.32 -14.88
CA LYS A 211 -3.86 -14.13 -13.79
C LYS A 211 -4.32 -12.68 -13.63
N ARG A 212 -3.58 -11.71 -14.16
CA ARG A 212 -3.89 -10.27 -14.05
C ARG A 212 -4.60 -9.71 -15.28
N ILE A 213 -4.68 -10.43 -16.40
CA ILE A 213 -5.35 -9.98 -17.63
C ILE A 213 -6.80 -9.58 -17.37
N ALA A 214 -7.49 -10.28 -16.45
CA ALA A 214 -8.86 -10.00 -16.06
C ALA A 214 -9.04 -8.79 -15.13
N GLN A 215 -8.00 -7.99 -14.87
CA GLN A 215 -8.10 -6.76 -14.07
C GLN A 215 -8.28 -5.53 -14.97
N PRO A 216 -8.93 -4.45 -14.49
CA PRO A 216 -9.17 -3.24 -15.28
C PRO A 216 -7.87 -2.41 -15.42
N HIS A 217 -7.00 -2.82 -16.35
CA HIS A 217 -5.74 -2.14 -16.63
C HIS A 217 -5.98 -0.70 -17.12
N GLY A 218 -5.16 0.24 -16.63
CA GLY A 218 -5.24 1.66 -17.02
C GLY A 218 -6.41 2.44 -16.43
N ALA A 219 -7.33 1.77 -15.70
CA ALA A 219 -8.40 2.46 -15.01
C ALA A 219 -7.92 3.16 -13.74
N LYS A 220 -8.48 4.34 -13.43
CA LYS A 220 -8.24 5.02 -12.16
C LYS A 220 -8.92 4.25 -11.03
N SER A 221 -8.18 3.42 -10.31
CA SER A 221 -8.67 2.61 -9.18
C SER A 221 -7.62 2.49 -8.08
N ALA A 222 -8.04 2.04 -6.90
CA ALA A 222 -7.15 1.74 -5.78
C ALA A 222 -6.87 0.22 -5.64
N GLY A 223 -6.96 -0.55 -6.73
CA GLY A 223 -6.82 -2.01 -6.69
C GLY A 223 -8.08 -2.73 -6.19
N CYS A 224 -7.89 -3.92 -5.61
CA CYS A 224 -8.99 -4.70 -5.04
C CYS A 224 -9.62 -3.97 -3.85
N THR A 225 -10.93 -3.78 -3.88
CA THR A 225 -11.67 -3.09 -2.82
C THR A 225 -11.73 -3.91 -1.53
N PHE A 226 -11.95 -5.22 -1.65
CA PHE A 226 -12.09 -6.13 -0.52
C PHE A 226 -11.08 -7.26 -0.55
N LYS A 227 -10.71 -7.75 0.64
CA LYS A 227 -9.97 -8.99 0.81
C LYS A 227 -10.82 -10.18 0.43
N ASN A 228 -10.19 -11.25 -0.03
CA ASN A 228 -10.89 -12.51 -0.22
C ASN A 228 -11.23 -13.12 1.14
N PRO A 229 -12.50 -13.52 1.38
CA PRO A 229 -12.87 -14.26 2.56
C PRO A 229 -12.33 -15.70 2.50
N PRO A 230 -12.24 -16.42 3.65
CA PRO A 230 -11.84 -17.82 3.66
C PRO A 230 -12.72 -18.69 2.73
N GLY A 231 -12.08 -19.45 1.85
CA GLY A 231 -12.76 -20.39 0.96
C GLY A 231 -13.43 -19.79 -0.27
N ASP A 232 -13.41 -18.46 -0.45
CA ASP A 232 -14.06 -17.81 -1.59
C ASP A 232 -13.29 -16.56 -2.07
N SER A 233 -13.73 -15.98 -3.19
CA SER A 233 -13.19 -14.71 -3.69
C SER A 233 -14.20 -13.57 -3.60
N ALA A 234 -13.74 -12.41 -3.11
CA ALA A 234 -14.58 -11.21 -3.06
C ALA A 234 -15.10 -10.82 -4.44
N GLY A 235 -14.29 -10.98 -5.51
CA GLY A 235 -14.71 -10.69 -6.87
C GLY A 235 -15.90 -11.55 -7.32
N ARG A 236 -15.88 -12.86 -7.03
CA ARG A 236 -16.96 -13.78 -7.34
C ARG A 236 -18.25 -13.42 -6.57
N LEU A 237 -18.11 -13.16 -5.27
CA LEU A 237 -19.25 -12.79 -4.40
C LEU A 237 -19.90 -11.49 -4.87
N LEU A 238 -19.13 -10.48 -5.21
CA LEU A 238 -19.62 -9.20 -5.72
C LEU A 238 -20.31 -9.37 -7.09
N ASP A 239 -19.73 -10.17 -7.99
CA ASP A 239 -20.30 -10.43 -9.32
C ASP A 239 -21.61 -11.19 -9.20
N SER A 240 -21.64 -12.31 -8.48
CA SER A 240 -22.85 -13.12 -8.26
C SER A 240 -23.94 -12.36 -7.46
N SER A 241 -23.56 -11.35 -6.70
CA SER A 241 -24.48 -10.47 -5.99
C SER A 241 -25.01 -9.32 -6.85
N GLY A 242 -24.56 -9.18 -8.10
CA GLY A 242 -25.02 -8.15 -9.03
C GLY A 242 -24.46 -6.76 -8.74
N CYS A 243 -23.22 -6.69 -8.21
CA CYS A 243 -22.57 -5.41 -7.88
C CYS A 243 -21.93 -4.74 -9.11
N LYS A 244 -21.61 -5.47 -10.20
CA LYS A 244 -21.05 -4.87 -11.42
C LYS A 244 -21.91 -3.74 -11.95
N GLY A 245 -21.30 -2.65 -12.37
CA GLY A 245 -21.98 -1.47 -12.90
C GLY A 245 -22.69 -0.60 -11.86
N LEU A 246 -22.75 -1.00 -10.57
CA LEU A 246 -23.29 -0.13 -9.53
C LEU A 246 -22.48 1.17 -9.46
N ARG A 247 -23.19 2.28 -9.21
CA ARG A 247 -22.62 3.61 -9.26
C ARG A 247 -23.07 4.45 -8.07
N VAL A 248 -22.14 5.25 -7.54
CA VAL A 248 -22.40 6.38 -6.65
C VAL A 248 -21.60 7.56 -7.19
N GLY A 249 -22.26 8.64 -7.54
CA GLY A 249 -21.62 9.78 -8.19
C GLY A 249 -20.73 9.39 -9.37
N GLY A 250 -19.44 9.71 -9.28
CA GLY A 250 -18.44 9.35 -10.29
C GLY A 250 -17.75 8.01 -10.06
N ALA A 251 -18.02 7.29 -8.97
CA ALA A 251 -17.46 5.98 -8.67
C ALA A 251 -18.33 4.85 -9.24
N VAL A 252 -17.71 3.84 -9.85
CA VAL A 252 -18.42 2.71 -10.50
C VAL A 252 -17.73 1.40 -10.17
N VAL A 253 -18.48 0.35 -9.86
CA VAL A 253 -17.95 -1.03 -9.81
C VAL A 253 -17.65 -1.49 -11.24
N SER A 254 -16.40 -1.91 -11.47
CA SER A 254 -15.94 -2.30 -12.80
C SER A 254 -16.71 -3.50 -13.37
N ASP A 255 -17.12 -3.41 -14.63
CA ASP A 255 -17.73 -4.51 -15.38
C ASP A 255 -16.72 -5.62 -15.69
N ILE A 256 -15.41 -5.30 -15.75
CA ILE A 256 -14.33 -6.25 -15.99
C ILE A 256 -14.10 -7.13 -14.75
N HIS A 257 -14.02 -6.50 -13.56
CA HIS A 257 -13.73 -7.20 -12.31
C HIS A 257 -14.47 -6.55 -11.14
N ALA A 258 -15.47 -7.25 -10.60
CA ALA A 258 -16.39 -6.69 -9.59
C ALA A 258 -15.72 -6.22 -8.28
N ASN A 259 -14.49 -6.70 -7.96
CA ASN A 259 -13.74 -6.24 -6.78
C ASN A 259 -12.91 -4.95 -7.04
N PHE A 260 -13.22 -4.21 -8.11
CA PHE A 260 -12.57 -2.94 -8.42
C PHE A 260 -13.61 -1.83 -8.51
N ILE A 261 -13.40 -0.76 -7.76
CA ILE A 261 -14.12 0.51 -7.93
C ILE A 261 -13.25 1.43 -8.78
N VAL A 262 -13.83 1.99 -9.82
CA VAL A 262 -13.17 2.84 -10.82
C VAL A 262 -13.73 4.25 -10.72
N ASN A 263 -12.85 5.24 -10.74
CA ASN A 263 -13.20 6.65 -10.91
C ASN A 263 -13.38 6.96 -12.40
N THR A 264 -14.59 7.34 -12.80
CA THR A 264 -14.93 7.67 -14.19
C THR A 264 -14.54 9.11 -14.60
N GLY A 265 -13.84 9.86 -13.72
CA GLY A 265 -13.28 11.18 -14.01
C GLY A 265 -13.67 12.24 -12.99
N ASN A 266 -14.81 12.10 -12.32
CA ASN A 266 -15.38 13.07 -11.38
C ASN A 266 -15.80 12.45 -10.03
N ALA A 267 -15.30 11.27 -9.68
CA ALA A 267 -15.58 10.67 -8.38
C ALA A 267 -14.94 11.49 -7.24
N THR A 268 -15.63 11.51 -6.12
CA THR A 268 -15.14 12.00 -4.83
C THR A 268 -14.68 10.84 -3.95
N GLY A 269 -13.93 11.10 -2.88
CA GLY A 269 -13.60 10.10 -1.87
C GLY A 269 -14.84 9.52 -1.22
N ALA A 270 -15.86 10.37 -0.96
CA ALA A 270 -17.16 9.98 -0.43
C ALA A 270 -17.90 9.01 -1.36
N ASP A 271 -17.92 9.26 -2.67
CA ASP A 271 -18.55 8.37 -3.65
C ASP A 271 -17.97 6.94 -3.58
N VAL A 272 -16.63 6.86 -3.53
CA VAL A 272 -15.92 5.57 -3.46
C VAL A 272 -16.24 4.84 -2.15
N PHE A 273 -16.28 5.56 -1.05
CA PHE A 273 -16.58 5.00 0.26
C PHE A 273 -18.02 4.50 0.36
N GLU A 274 -18.99 5.29 -0.07
CA GLU A 274 -20.41 4.94 -0.07
C GLU A 274 -20.68 3.74 -0.99
N LEU A 275 -20.07 3.71 -2.18
CA LEU A 275 -20.19 2.58 -3.09
C LEU A 275 -19.61 1.29 -2.50
N MET A 276 -18.47 1.39 -1.82
CA MET A 276 -17.88 0.26 -1.10
C MET A 276 -18.82 -0.27 -0.01
N LEU A 277 -19.42 0.59 0.82
CA LEU A 277 -20.41 0.20 1.83
C LEU A 277 -21.63 -0.46 1.21
N SER A 278 -22.17 0.11 0.13
CA SER A 278 -23.31 -0.46 -0.61
C SER A 278 -23.02 -1.86 -1.13
N CYS A 279 -21.84 -2.07 -1.72
CA CYS A 279 -21.40 -3.39 -2.19
C CYS A 279 -21.30 -4.41 -1.04
N ARG A 280 -20.71 -4.02 0.10
CA ARG A 280 -20.59 -4.87 1.29
C ARG A 280 -21.97 -5.31 1.80
N ASP A 281 -22.90 -4.38 1.89
CA ASP A 281 -24.26 -4.64 2.37
C ASP A 281 -25.06 -5.54 1.42
N ILE A 282 -24.88 -5.39 0.10
CA ILE A 282 -25.52 -6.25 -0.90
C ILE A 282 -25.00 -7.69 -0.78
N VAL A 283 -23.68 -7.87 -0.68
CA VAL A 283 -23.05 -9.19 -0.51
C VAL A 283 -23.52 -9.83 0.81
N PHE A 284 -23.53 -9.07 1.91
CA PHE A 284 -24.00 -9.57 3.18
C PHE A 284 -25.45 -10.07 3.13
N ARG A 285 -26.36 -9.27 2.54
CA ARG A 285 -27.78 -9.65 2.37
C ARG A 285 -27.98 -10.88 1.49
N LYS A 286 -27.17 -11.05 0.42
CA LYS A 286 -27.37 -12.14 -0.55
C LYS A 286 -26.59 -13.41 -0.24
N ALA A 287 -25.39 -13.29 0.34
CA ALA A 287 -24.48 -14.40 0.57
C ALA A 287 -24.16 -14.64 2.05
N GLY A 288 -24.61 -13.78 2.98
CA GLY A 288 -24.31 -13.88 4.41
C GLY A 288 -22.82 -13.60 4.75
N VAL A 289 -22.02 -13.08 3.81
CA VAL A 289 -20.59 -12.86 3.98
C VAL A 289 -20.32 -11.37 4.22
N ASN A 290 -19.68 -11.06 5.34
CA ASN A 290 -19.23 -9.70 5.63
C ASN A 290 -17.83 -9.49 5.03
N LEU A 291 -17.72 -8.73 3.92
CA LEU A 291 -16.47 -8.46 3.23
C LEU A 291 -15.62 -7.44 4.01
N GLU A 292 -14.34 -7.74 4.22
CA GLU A 292 -13.37 -6.84 4.84
C GLU A 292 -12.70 -5.96 3.77
N PRO A 293 -12.69 -4.62 3.91
CA PRO A 293 -11.99 -3.75 2.98
C PRO A 293 -10.48 -4.04 2.94
N GLU A 294 -9.90 -4.05 1.72
CA GLU A 294 -8.45 -4.09 1.50
C GLU A 294 -7.89 -2.67 1.31
N ILE A 295 -8.66 -1.79 0.65
CA ILE A 295 -8.32 -0.38 0.46
C ILE A 295 -8.23 0.34 1.81
N LYS A 296 -7.25 1.23 1.94
CA LYS A 296 -7.08 2.10 3.12
C LYS A 296 -7.79 3.43 2.90
N PHE A 297 -8.80 3.70 3.72
CA PHE A 297 -9.52 4.98 3.72
C PHE A 297 -8.85 5.93 4.71
N MET A 298 -8.21 6.98 4.19
CA MET A 298 -7.49 7.98 5.00
C MET A 298 -8.35 9.23 5.21
N GLY A 299 -8.58 9.57 6.49
CA GLY A 299 -9.39 10.74 6.87
C GLY A 299 -10.88 10.49 6.99
N PHE A 300 -11.34 9.26 6.80
CA PHE A 300 -12.72 8.87 7.06
C PHE A 300 -12.93 8.53 8.54
N CYS A 301 -14.16 8.68 9.02
CA CYS A 301 -14.50 8.31 10.38
C CYS A 301 -14.38 6.81 10.61
N ASN A 302 -13.62 6.40 11.63
CA ASN A 302 -13.33 4.98 11.90
C ASN A 302 -14.57 4.17 12.39
N SER A 303 -15.69 4.82 12.71
CA SER A 303 -16.90 4.13 13.21
C SER A 303 -17.53 3.13 12.23
N PHE A 304 -17.13 3.13 10.96
CA PHE A 304 -17.63 2.21 9.93
C PHE A 304 -16.79 0.94 9.74
N PHE A 305 -15.65 0.82 10.42
CA PHE A 305 -14.71 -0.30 10.26
C PHE A 305 -14.65 -1.22 11.50
N VAL A 306 -15.56 -1.06 12.45
CA VAL A 306 -15.69 -1.88 13.66
C VAL A 306 -16.62 -3.08 13.41
#